data_a5609492cea6aea634b1cdae6d5e6501
#
_entry.id   a5609492cea6aea634b1cdae6d5e6501
#
_cell.length_a   1.000
_cell.length_b   1.000
_cell.length_c   1.000
_cell.angle_alpha   90.00
_cell.angle_beta   90.00
_cell.angle_gamma   90.00
#
_symmetry.space_group_name_H-M   'P 1'
#
loop_
_entity.id
_entity.type
_entity.pdbx_description
1 polymer ?
#
loop_
_entity_poly.entity_id
_entity_poly.type
_entity_poly.pdbx_seq_one_letter_code
_entity_poly.pdbx_strand_id
1 'polypeptide(L)'
;MADMRKLTDIKQEIDRLSDRRADVLHDLAAGYDAGLAAEHQQLEEQLAALWEEQRATRATIRFGERDQIIQRARHDERLSRAA
;
A
#
# COMPACT_ATOMS: atom_id res chain seq x y z
N MET A 1 -9.59 -1.34 -17.32
CA MET A 1 -9.02 -2.15 -16.24
C MET A 1 -8.16 -1.27 -15.37
N ALA A 2 -8.45 -1.30 -14.08
CA ALA A 2 -7.61 -0.57 -13.16
C ALA A 2 -6.31 -1.35 -12.98
N ASP A 3 -5.23 -0.83 -13.53
CA ASP A 3 -3.93 -1.38 -13.25
C ASP A 3 -3.59 -1.08 -11.79
N MET A 4 -3.30 -2.14 -11.04
CA MET A 4 -2.83 -1.96 -9.67
C MET A 4 -1.51 -1.20 -9.70
N ARG A 5 -1.43 -0.12 -8.93
CA ARG A 5 -0.18 0.59 -8.78
C ARG A 5 0.87 -0.33 -8.18
N LYS A 6 2.11 -0.18 -8.62
CA LYS A 6 3.22 -0.95 -8.06
C LYS A 6 3.39 -0.59 -6.59
N LEU A 7 3.74 -1.59 -5.80
CA LEU A 7 3.98 -1.39 -4.36
C LEU A 7 5.02 -0.30 -4.10
N THR A 8 6.03 -0.18 -4.96
CA THR A 8 7.06 0.86 -4.89
C THR A 8 6.45 2.25 -5.02
N ASP A 9 5.51 2.44 -5.97
CA ASP A 9 4.86 3.72 -6.21
C ASP A 9 3.99 4.11 -5.01
N ILE A 10 3.28 3.15 -4.43
CA ILE A 10 2.47 3.37 -3.22
C ILE A 10 3.37 3.81 -2.05
N LYS A 11 4.49 3.14 -1.84
CA LYS A 11 5.46 3.47 -0.79
C LYS A 11 6.04 4.87 -0.97
N GLN A 12 6.39 5.24 -2.20
CA GLN A 12 6.92 6.57 -2.51
C GLN A 12 5.89 7.66 -2.19
N GLU A 13 4.63 7.43 -2.52
CA GLU A 13 3.57 8.38 -2.22
C GLU A 13 3.31 8.49 -0.72
N ILE A 14 3.34 7.39 0.01
CA ILE A 14 3.24 7.39 1.48
C ILE A 14 4.37 8.23 2.08
N ASP A 15 5.61 8.02 1.63
CA ASP A 15 6.77 8.77 2.13
C ASP A 15 6.62 10.26 1.87
N ARG A 16 6.21 10.65 0.66
CA ARG A 16 6.00 12.04 0.28
C ARG A 16 4.94 12.72 1.16
N LEU A 17 3.80 12.05 1.35
CA LEU A 17 2.72 12.59 2.17
C LEU A 17 3.06 12.58 3.66
N SER A 18 3.81 11.60 4.13
CA SER A 18 4.28 11.53 5.51
C SER A 18 5.25 12.68 5.83
N ASP A 19 6.15 13.01 4.89
CA ASP A 19 7.05 14.15 5.03
C ASP A 19 6.27 15.45 5.08
N ARG A 20 5.29 15.63 4.20
CA ARG A 20 4.43 16.82 4.22
C ARG A 20 3.64 16.91 5.51
N ARG A 21 3.11 15.79 5.99
CA ARG A 21 2.39 15.74 7.27
C ARG A 21 3.25 16.19 8.43
N ALA A 22 4.51 15.76 8.48
CA ALA A 22 5.46 16.15 9.50
C ALA A 22 5.71 17.67 9.48
N ASP A 23 5.87 18.25 8.29
CA ASP A 23 6.05 19.69 8.11
C ASP A 23 4.82 20.47 8.60
N VAL A 24 3.63 20.02 8.24
CA VAL A 24 2.37 20.66 8.66
C VAL A 24 2.21 20.61 10.19
N LEU A 25 2.52 19.46 10.80
CA LEU A 25 2.46 19.32 12.26
C LEU A 25 3.48 20.23 12.96
N HIS A 26 4.67 20.35 12.39
CA HIS A 26 5.69 21.26 12.91
C HIS A 26 5.20 22.72 12.89
N ASP A 27 4.62 23.13 11.78
CA ASP A 27 4.10 24.51 11.63
C ASP A 27 2.90 24.76 12.56
N LEU A 28 2.01 23.76 12.73
CA LEU A 28 0.88 23.85 13.65
C LEU A 28 1.33 23.97 15.11
N ALA A 29 2.44 23.33 15.47
CA ALA A 29 3.01 23.44 16.81
C ALA A 29 3.52 24.86 17.11
N ALA A 30 3.93 25.59 16.08
CA ALA A 30 4.37 26.98 16.21
C ALA A 30 3.21 27.97 16.35
N GLY A 31 2.02 27.61 15.87
CA GLY A 31 0.79 28.43 15.97
C GLY A 31 -0.33 27.81 15.15
N TYR A 32 -1.55 27.95 15.67
CA TYR A 32 -2.72 27.40 14.98
C TYR A 32 -3.01 28.18 13.70
N ASP A 33 -3.28 27.43 12.63
CA ASP A 33 -3.72 27.93 11.34
C ASP A 33 -4.79 26.99 10.78
N ALA A 34 -5.97 27.53 10.46
CA ALA A 34 -7.11 26.73 10.02
C ALA A 34 -6.83 26.02 8.69
N GLY A 35 -6.08 26.66 7.79
CA GLY A 35 -5.68 26.04 6.51
C GLY A 35 -4.75 24.85 6.72
N LEU A 36 -3.76 24.99 7.60
CA LEU A 36 -2.85 23.90 7.95
C LEU A 36 -3.58 22.76 8.66
N ALA A 37 -4.53 23.09 9.55
CA ALA A 37 -5.33 22.07 10.23
C ALA A 37 -6.17 21.26 9.23
N ALA A 38 -6.77 21.92 8.25
CA ALA A 38 -7.54 21.25 7.19
C ALA A 38 -6.63 20.39 6.32
N GLU A 39 -5.45 20.88 5.96
CA GLU A 39 -4.45 20.12 5.21
C GLU A 39 -4.01 18.86 5.98
N HIS A 40 -3.77 19.01 7.29
CA HIS A 40 -3.42 17.87 8.15
C HIS A 40 -4.49 16.79 8.10
N GLN A 41 -5.75 17.16 8.20
CA GLN A 41 -6.85 16.21 8.14
C GLN A 41 -6.92 15.50 6.79
N GLN A 42 -6.75 16.24 5.69
CA GLN A 42 -6.70 15.65 4.34
C GLN A 42 -5.53 14.66 4.19
N LEU A 43 -4.36 15.03 4.72
CA LEU A 43 -3.19 14.14 4.68
C LEU A 43 -3.42 12.87 5.47
N GLU A 44 -4.07 12.96 6.64
CA GLU A 44 -4.44 11.78 7.44
C GLU A 44 -5.35 10.83 6.65
N GLU A 45 -6.36 11.37 5.98
CA GLU A 45 -7.30 10.58 5.17
C GLU A 45 -6.60 9.94 3.97
N GLN A 46 -5.76 10.69 3.27
CA GLN A 46 -5.01 10.20 2.13
C GLN A 46 -4.02 9.10 2.53
N LEU A 47 -3.31 9.28 3.64
CA LEU A 47 -2.39 8.27 4.16
C LEU A 47 -3.12 7.01 4.58
N ALA A 48 -4.28 7.12 5.23
CA ALA A 48 -5.08 5.96 5.59
C ALA A 48 -5.51 5.16 4.35
N ALA A 49 -5.93 5.84 3.29
CA ALA A 49 -6.31 5.21 2.03
C ALA A 49 -5.11 4.52 1.36
N LEU A 50 -3.93 5.15 1.39
CA LEU A 50 -2.71 4.57 0.83
C LEU A 50 -2.24 3.34 1.59
N TRP A 51 -2.36 3.33 2.92
CA TRP A 51 -2.02 2.16 3.72
C TRP A 51 -2.97 1.00 3.46
N GLU A 52 -4.26 1.27 3.26
CA GLU A 52 -5.22 0.24 2.85
C GLU A 52 -4.87 -0.32 1.47
N GLU A 53 -4.53 0.54 0.52
CA GLU A 53 -4.10 0.14 -0.81
C GLU A 53 -2.82 -0.71 -0.75
N GLN A 54 -1.87 -0.32 0.10
CA GLN A 54 -0.65 -1.08 0.32
C GLN A 54 -0.95 -2.48 0.86
N ARG A 55 -1.83 -2.59 1.86
CA ARG A 55 -2.23 -3.89 2.42
C ARG A 55 -2.91 -4.76 1.38
N ALA A 56 -3.83 -4.19 0.61
CA ALA A 56 -4.54 -4.91 -0.44
C ALA A 56 -3.58 -5.41 -1.53
N THR A 57 -2.64 -4.57 -1.94
CA THR A 57 -1.63 -4.93 -2.95
C THR A 57 -0.73 -6.06 -2.45
N ARG A 58 -0.26 -5.98 -1.21
CA ARG A 58 0.55 -7.05 -0.60
C ARG A 58 -0.22 -8.36 -0.48
N ALA A 59 -1.49 -8.29 -0.09
CA ALA A 59 -2.34 -9.47 0.02
C ALA A 59 -2.53 -10.13 -1.35
N THR A 60 -2.74 -9.35 -2.41
CA THR A 60 -2.88 -9.85 -3.77
C THR A 60 -1.60 -10.52 -4.26
N ILE A 61 -0.44 -9.94 -3.98
CA ILE A 61 0.87 -10.51 -4.33
C ILE A 61 1.05 -11.86 -3.62
N ARG A 62 0.78 -11.93 -2.32
CA ARG A 62 0.90 -13.17 -1.54
C ARG A 62 -0.06 -14.24 -2.04
N PHE A 63 -1.29 -13.86 -2.35
CA PHE A 63 -2.28 -14.79 -2.87
C PHE A 63 -1.84 -15.37 -4.21
N GLY A 64 -1.32 -14.54 -5.12
CA GLY A 64 -0.81 -14.98 -6.40
C GLY A 64 0.36 -15.96 -6.27
N GLU A 65 1.32 -15.65 -5.41
CA GLU A 65 2.47 -16.52 -5.14
C GLU A 65 2.02 -17.87 -4.57
N ARG A 66 1.11 -17.84 -3.60
CA ARG A 66 0.57 -19.04 -2.97
C ARG A 66 -0.17 -19.91 -4.00
N ASP A 67 -0.98 -19.32 -4.85
CA ASP A 67 -1.69 -20.03 -5.90
C ASP A 67 -0.74 -20.70 -6.88
N GLN A 68 0.33 -20.01 -7.29
CA GLN A 68 1.37 -20.57 -8.15
C GLN A 68 2.05 -21.77 -7.50
N ILE A 69 2.35 -21.71 -6.23
CA ILE A 69 2.95 -22.82 -5.48
C ILE A 69 2.01 -24.03 -5.45
N ILE A 70 0.73 -23.80 -5.19
CA ILE A 70 -0.28 -24.86 -5.16
C ILE A 70 -0.42 -25.51 -6.52
N GLN A 71 -0.49 -24.73 -7.58
CA GLN A 71 -0.63 -25.23 -8.94
C GLN A 71 0.59 -26.04 -9.37
N ARG A 72 1.80 -25.57 -9.02
CA ARG A 72 3.04 -26.29 -9.28
C ARG A 72 3.06 -27.64 -8.57
N ALA A 73 2.68 -27.65 -7.30
CA ALA A 73 2.61 -28.90 -6.52
C ALA A 73 1.63 -29.89 -7.12
N ARG A 74 0.46 -29.44 -7.58
CA ARG A 74 -0.53 -30.29 -8.26
C ARG A 74 -0.01 -30.84 -9.59
N HIS A 75 0.72 -30.02 -10.34
CA HIS A 75 1.32 -30.44 -11.60
C HIS A 75 2.37 -31.53 -11.37
N ASP A 76 3.26 -31.35 -10.40
CA ASP A 76 4.28 -32.33 -10.04
C ASP A 76 3.64 -33.65 -9.58
N GLU A 77 2.56 -33.59 -8.81
CA GLU A 77 1.82 -34.77 -8.38
C GLU A 77 1.22 -35.53 -9.56
N ARG A 78 0.66 -34.83 -10.54
CA ARG A 78 0.12 -35.49 -11.76
C ARG A 78 1.22 -36.16 -12.56
N LEU A 79 2.37 -35.51 -12.69
CA LEU A 79 3.53 -36.13 -13.40
C LEU A 79 4.01 -37.38 -12.68
N SER A 80 4.05 -37.36 -11.35
CA SER A 80 4.41 -38.58 -10.58
C SER A 80 3.45 -39.71 -10.78
N ARG A 81 2.16 -39.44 -10.88
CA ARG A 81 1.14 -40.47 -11.10
C ARG A 81 1.16 -41.05 -12.53
N ALA A 82 1.57 -40.22 -13.48
CA ALA A 82 1.63 -40.62 -14.88
C ALA A 82 2.85 -41.48 -15.22
N ALA A 83 3.85 -41.51 -14.36
CA ALA A 83 5.07 -42.29 -14.57
C ALA A 83 4.90 -43.77 -14.28
#